data_41fa508fa857e9947996397d4dc12f0a
#
_entry.id   41fa508fa857e9947996397d4dc12f0a
#
_cell.length_a   1.000
_cell.length_b   1.000
_cell.length_c   1.000
_cell.angle_alpha   90.00
_cell.angle_beta   90.00
_cell.angle_gamma   90.00
#
_symmetry.space_group_name_H-M   'P 1'
#
loop_
_entity.id
_entity.type
_entity.pdbx_description
1 polymer ?
#
loop_
_entity_poly.entity_id
_entity_poly.type
_entity_poly.pdbx_seq_one_letter_code
_entity_poly.pdbx_strand_id
1 'polypeptide(L)'
;MAVRSVVEQATQVLRRAILTGALAPGAEYSLRELAGMLDISFIPIREALRTLEGEGLVVMRPGRSAVVALLGLDDLRGIYRLRGALEPEIAARSCLLLSEAELDRLAERAAGSGAVAGTDDDPHVFHLALLAPAATTWDIRVLTPLWRAGERYVRIGFGRTGPGPAGHRRDGAAHGELVAAFRTRDPATVSAAVERDLARTEKIALAALT
;
A
#
# COMPACT_ATOMS: atom_id res chain seq x y z
N MET A 1 -24.53 0.35 5.94
CA MET A 1 -23.13 0.47 6.37
C MET A 1 -22.81 -0.69 7.30
N ALA A 2 -21.92 -1.61 6.90
CA ALA A 2 -21.48 -2.67 7.81
C ALA A 2 -20.66 -2.04 8.95
N VAL A 3 -21.02 -2.35 10.20
CA VAL A 3 -20.27 -1.92 11.38
C VAL A 3 -18.94 -2.70 11.36
N ARG A 4 -17.82 -1.99 11.20
CA ARG A 4 -16.49 -2.60 11.27
C ARG A 4 -16.28 -3.21 12.65
N SER A 5 -15.71 -4.42 12.71
CA SER A 5 -15.39 -5.08 13.97
C SER A 5 -14.36 -4.28 14.76
N VAL A 6 -14.32 -4.44 16.10
CA VAL A 6 -13.31 -3.81 16.96
C VAL A 6 -11.89 -4.20 16.52
N VAL A 7 -11.71 -5.45 16.05
CA VAL A 7 -10.43 -5.94 15.52
C VAL A 7 -10.03 -5.16 14.25
N GLU A 8 -10.96 -4.98 13.30
CA GLU A 8 -10.69 -4.21 12.09
C GLU A 8 -10.34 -2.76 12.37
N GLN A 9 -11.07 -2.12 13.30
CA GLN A 9 -10.78 -0.75 13.73
C GLN A 9 -9.40 -0.65 14.37
N ALA A 10 -9.07 -1.55 15.32
CA ALA A 10 -7.76 -1.61 15.95
C ALA A 10 -6.64 -1.82 14.91
N THR A 11 -6.84 -2.76 13.96
CA THR A 11 -5.88 -3.02 12.90
C THR A 11 -5.61 -1.77 12.06
N GLN A 12 -6.66 -1.04 11.68
CA GLN A 12 -6.50 0.19 10.89
C GLN A 12 -5.81 1.31 11.64
N VAL A 13 -6.17 1.52 12.93
CA VAL A 13 -5.54 2.55 13.76
C VAL A 13 -4.06 2.25 13.97
N LEU A 14 -3.71 1.02 14.34
CA LEU A 14 -2.32 0.60 14.54
C LEU A 14 -1.53 0.67 13.22
N ARG A 15 -2.10 0.20 12.10
CA ARG A 15 -1.47 0.33 10.78
C ARG A 15 -1.17 1.79 10.46
N ARG A 16 -2.14 2.67 10.63
CA ARG A 16 -1.94 4.10 10.41
C ARG A 16 -0.84 4.67 11.30
N ALA A 17 -0.81 4.31 12.59
CA ALA A 17 0.22 4.77 13.53
C ALA A 17 1.62 4.31 13.11
N ILE A 18 1.77 3.07 12.62
CA ILE A 18 3.03 2.55 12.08
C ILE A 18 3.42 3.30 10.79
N LEU A 19 2.49 3.46 9.86
CA LEU A 19 2.74 4.11 8.58
C LEU A 19 3.07 5.60 8.71
N THR A 20 2.54 6.29 9.73
CA THR A 20 2.83 7.71 10.00
C THR A 20 4.03 7.90 10.91
N GLY A 21 4.64 6.83 11.43
CA GLY A 21 5.76 6.90 12.36
C GLY A 21 5.37 7.23 13.82
N ALA A 22 4.08 7.34 14.14
CA ALA A 22 3.61 7.51 15.52
C ALA A 22 3.98 6.29 16.40
N LEU A 23 3.99 5.09 15.82
CA LEU A 23 4.67 3.93 16.35
C LEU A 23 5.99 3.78 15.59
N ALA A 24 7.10 4.11 16.26
CA ALA A 24 8.41 4.24 15.61
C ALA A 24 8.96 2.88 15.12
N PRO A 25 9.65 2.83 13.96
CA PRO A 25 10.36 1.65 13.49
C PRO A 25 11.37 1.15 14.53
N GLY A 26 11.40 -0.16 14.78
CA GLY A 26 12.26 -0.80 15.76
C GLY A 26 11.82 -0.65 17.23
N ALA A 27 10.82 0.18 17.52
CA ALA A 27 10.30 0.30 18.88
C ALA A 27 9.46 -0.92 19.27
N GLU A 28 9.56 -1.30 20.53
CA GLU A 28 8.80 -2.38 21.13
C GLU A 28 7.63 -1.81 21.96
N TYR A 29 6.44 -2.35 21.75
CA TYR A 29 5.23 -1.98 22.45
C TYR A 29 4.59 -3.21 23.07
N SER A 30 4.23 -3.14 24.35
CA SER A 30 3.46 -4.19 25.01
C SER A 30 1.99 -4.16 24.57
N LEU A 31 1.32 -5.31 24.64
CA LEU A 31 -0.13 -5.39 24.42
C LEU A 31 -0.91 -4.48 25.37
N ARG A 32 -0.39 -4.27 26.59
CA ARG A 32 -1.01 -3.39 27.60
C ARG A 32 -0.95 -1.92 27.17
N GLU A 33 0.19 -1.46 26.69
CA GLU A 33 0.35 -0.09 26.19
C GLU A 33 -0.58 0.16 25.02
N LEU A 34 -0.58 -0.72 24.01
CA LEU A 34 -1.43 -0.58 22.83
C LEU A 34 -2.93 -0.64 23.18
N ALA A 35 -3.31 -1.51 24.12
CA ALA A 35 -4.69 -1.60 24.61
C ALA A 35 -5.11 -0.32 25.35
N GLY A 36 -4.21 0.24 26.18
CA GLY A 36 -4.44 1.51 26.86
C GLY A 36 -4.53 2.70 25.89
N MET A 37 -3.71 2.73 24.85
CA MET A 37 -3.73 3.80 23.82
C MET A 37 -5.06 3.82 23.04
N LEU A 38 -5.69 2.67 22.82
CA LEU A 38 -6.91 2.54 22.02
C LEU A 38 -8.17 2.40 22.91
N ASP A 39 -8.02 2.30 24.22
CA ASP A 39 -9.11 2.05 25.19
C ASP A 39 -9.94 0.81 24.86
N ILE A 40 -9.27 -0.29 24.50
CA ILE A 40 -9.89 -1.59 24.19
C ILE A 40 -9.20 -2.74 24.91
N SER A 41 -9.83 -3.92 24.92
CA SER A 41 -9.28 -5.11 25.57
C SER A 41 -8.09 -5.71 24.81
N PHE A 42 -7.34 -6.62 25.45
CA PHE A 42 -6.14 -7.25 24.86
C PHE A 42 -6.43 -8.18 23.68
N ILE A 43 -7.62 -8.78 23.63
CA ILE A 43 -7.94 -9.75 22.58
C ILE A 43 -7.94 -9.11 21.19
N PRO A 44 -8.72 -8.03 20.93
CA PRO A 44 -8.69 -7.37 19.63
C PRO A 44 -7.32 -6.78 19.28
N ILE A 45 -6.52 -6.31 20.25
CA ILE A 45 -5.14 -5.87 19.99
C ILE A 45 -4.29 -7.03 19.49
N ARG A 46 -4.36 -8.20 20.13
CA ARG A 46 -3.58 -9.36 19.71
C ARG A 46 -3.93 -9.81 18.30
N GLU A 47 -5.22 -9.85 17.96
CA GLU A 47 -5.66 -10.23 16.63
C GLU A 47 -5.28 -9.19 15.58
N ALA A 48 -5.38 -7.90 15.91
CA ALA A 48 -4.89 -6.83 15.07
C ALA A 48 -3.37 -6.94 14.78
N LEU A 49 -2.58 -7.20 15.82
CA LEU A 49 -1.12 -7.38 15.67
C LEU A 49 -0.76 -8.62 14.85
N ARG A 50 -1.50 -9.72 14.96
CA ARG A 50 -1.32 -10.90 14.11
C ARG A 50 -1.57 -10.58 12.63
N THR A 51 -2.60 -9.79 12.36
CA THR A 51 -2.86 -9.31 11.00
C THR A 51 -1.70 -8.45 10.49
N LEU A 52 -1.21 -7.52 11.33
CA LEU A 52 -0.09 -6.65 10.97
C LEU A 52 1.25 -7.40 10.86
N GLU A 53 1.44 -8.49 11.61
CA GLU A 53 2.58 -9.40 11.46
C GLU A 53 2.54 -10.11 10.12
N GLY A 54 1.37 -10.62 9.71
CA GLY A 54 1.16 -11.18 8.37
C GLY A 54 1.39 -10.18 7.23
N GLU A 55 1.31 -8.89 7.53
CA GLU A 55 1.62 -7.78 6.61
C GLU A 55 3.09 -7.34 6.68
N GLY A 56 3.91 -7.94 7.57
CA GLY A 56 5.31 -7.56 7.76
C GLY A 56 5.52 -6.21 8.46
N LEU A 57 4.49 -5.63 9.06
CA LEU A 57 4.57 -4.33 9.74
C LEU A 57 5.06 -4.42 11.18
N VAL A 58 4.88 -5.57 11.82
CA VAL A 58 5.35 -5.85 13.18
C VAL A 58 5.90 -7.26 13.26
N VAL A 59 6.70 -7.52 14.30
CA VAL A 59 7.17 -8.85 14.70
C VAL A 59 6.67 -9.11 16.11
N MET A 60 5.88 -10.16 16.31
CA MET A 60 5.41 -10.57 17.64
C MET A 60 6.54 -11.19 18.43
N ARG A 61 6.66 -10.79 19.71
CA ARG A 61 7.63 -11.36 20.65
C ARG A 61 6.94 -12.28 21.65
N PRO A 62 7.60 -13.37 22.06
CA PRO A 62 7.17 -14.14 23.24
C PRO A 62 7.04 -13.19 24.45
N GLY A 63 5.95 -13.25 25.20
CA GLY A 63 5.78 -12.44 26.40
C GLY A 63 4.87 -11.23 26.29
N ARG A 64 4.10 -11.09 25.20
CA ARG A 64 3.03 -10.08 25.04
C ARG A 64 3.49 -8.69 24.57
N SER A 65 4.47 -8.64 23.69
CA SER A 65 4.88 -7.41 23.01
C SER A 65 4.96 -7.61 21.51
N ALA A 66 5.02 -6.50 20.76
CA ALA A 66 5.27 -6.45 19.35
C ALA A 66 6.34 -5.39 19.06
N VAL A 67 7.26 -5.71 18.17
CA VAL A 67 8.26 -4.77 17.65
C VAL A 67 7.79 -4.28 16.30
N VAL A 68 7.75 -2.97 16.10
CA VAL A 68 7.52 -2.39 14.77
C VAL A 68 8.70 -2.77 13.87
N ALA A 69 8.43 -3.45 12.75
CA ALA A 69 9.46 -3.94 11.87
C ALA A 69 10.38 -2.79 11.40
N LEU A 70 11.68 -3.03 11.36
CA LEU A 70 12.63 -2.08 10.79
C LEU A 70 12.41 -1.94 9.28
N LEU A 71 12.77 -0.79 8.75
CA LEU A 71 12.74 -0.51 7.31
C LEU A 71 14.15 -0.77 6.76
N GLY A 72 14.33 -1.95 6.16
CA GLY A 72 15.59 -2.36 5.55
C GLY A 72 15.64 -2.03 4.04
N LEU A 73 16.84 -1.65 3.55
CA LEU A 73 17.05 -1.43 2.11
C LEU A 73 16.86 -2.73 1.32
N ASP A 74 17.28 -3.86 1.88
CA ASP A 74 17.16 -5.16 1.22
C ASP A 74 15.72 -5.66 1.19
N ASP A 75 14.93 -5.36 2.23
CA ASP A 75 13.48 -5.64 2.24
C ASP A 75 12.77 -4.83 1.15
N LEU A 76 13.08 -3.54 1.05
CA LEU A 76 12.54 -2.66 0.01
C LEU A 76 12.85 -3.19 -1.39
N ARG A 77 14.12 -3.50 -1.67
CA ARG A 77 14.53 -4.08 -2.95
C ARG A 77 13.84 -5.42 -3.23
N GLY A 78 13.70 -6.27 -2.19
CA GLY A 78 12.99 -7.54 -2.28
C GLY A 78 11.52 -7.36 -2.66
N ILE A 79 10.82 -6.42 -2.03
CA ILE A 79 9.43 -6.08 -2.32
C ILE A 79 9.27 -5.62 -3.78
N TYR A 80 10.08 -4.65 -4.22
CA TYR A 80 9.96 -4.11 -5.59
C TYR A 80 10.38 -5.13 -6.65
N ARG A 81 11.37 -5.98 -6.39
CA ARG A 81 11.73 -7.09 -7.27
C ARG A 81 10.57 -8.07 -7.46
N LEU A 82 9.85 -8.43 -6.38
CA LEU A 82 8.70 -9.34 -6.47
C LEU A 82 7.52 -8.68 -7.18
N ARG A 83 7.25 -7.42 -6.89
CA ARG A 83 6.21 -6.64 -7.58
C ARG A 83 6.52 -6.50 -9.07
N GLY A 84 7.77 -6.20 -9.42
CA GLY A 84 8.23 -6.10 -10.80
C GLY A 84 8.17 -7.40 -11.59
N ALA A 85 8.22 -8.56 -10.92
CA ALA A 85 8.04 -9.85 -11.54
C ALA A 85 6.57 -10.21 -11.83
N LEU A 86 5.61 -9.60 -11.13
CA LEU A 86 4.20 -9.98 -11.21
C LEU A 86 3.32 -8.89 -11.84
N GLU A 87 3.43 -7.65 -11.38
CA GLU A 87 2.50 -6.59 -11.78
C GLU A 87 2.51 -6.27 -13.29
N PRO A 88 3.68 -6.17 -13.98
CA PRO A 88 3.71 -5.85 -15.41
C PRO A 88 3.00 -6.89 -16.28
N GLU A 89 3.15 -8.18 -15.98
CA GLU A 89 2.53 -9.28 -16.71
C GLU A 89 1.00 -9.30 -16.49
N ILE A 90 0.55 -9.12 -15.25
CA ILE A 90 -0.89 -9.04 -14.93
C ILE A 90 -1.52 -7.81 -15.60
N ALA A 91 -0.83 -6.65 -15.55
CA ALA A 91 -1.27 -5.41 -16.18
C ALA A 91 -1.41 -5.55 -17.70
N ALA A 92 -0.44 -6.20 -18.35
CA ALA A 92 -0.46 -6.49 -19.78
C ALA A 92 -1.70 -7.30 -20.20
N ARG A 93 -2.13 -8.25 -19.39
CA ARG A 93 -3.38 -8.99 -19.62
C ARG A 93 -4.61 -8.15 -19.29
N SER A 94 -4.55 -7.41 -18.19
CA SER A 94 -5.68 -6.62 -17.68
C SER A 94 -6.08 -5.48 -18.62
N CYS A 95 -5.15 -4.88 -19.35
CA CYS A 95 -5.45 -3.77 -20.25
C CYS A 95 -6.43 -4.15 -21.38
N LEU A 96 -6.50 -5.42 -21.73
CA LEU A 96 -7.43 -5.94 -22.73
C LEU A 96 -8.85 -6.16 -22.18
N LEU A 97 -9.00 -6.19 -20.85
CA LEU A 97 -10.24 -6.57 -20.15
C LEU A 97 -10.97 -5.37 -19.56
N LEU A 98 -10.25 -4.30 -19.16
CA LEU A 98 -10.84 -3.09 -18.61
C LEU A 98 -11.74 -2.37 -19.63
N SER A 99 -12.92 -1.96 -19.21
CA SER A 99 -13.82 -1.13 -20.01
C SER A 99 -13.38 0.35 -20.01
N GLU A 100 -13.80 1.12 -20.98
CA GLU A 100 -13.56 2.59 -21.01
C GLU A 100 -14.15 3.27 -19.76
N ALA A 101 -15.33 2.86 -19.32
CA ALA A 101 -15.96 3.42 -18.13
C ALA A 101 -15.16 3.16 -16.83
N GLU A 102 -14.43 2.04 -16.75
CA GLU A 102 -13.52 1.77 -15.63
C GLU A 102 -12.27 2.63 -15.72
N LEU A 103 -11.71 2.80 -16.92
CA LEU A 103 -10.57 3.67 -17.15
C LEU A 103 -10.90 5.15 -16.89
N ASP A 104 -12.12 5.59 -17.22
CA ASP A 104 -12.59 6.95 -16.91
C ASP A 104 -12.65 7.18 -15.39
N ARG A 105 -13.23 6.24 -14.64
CA ARG A 105 -13.24 6.31 -13.16
C ARG A 105 -11.83 6.34 -12.56
N LEU A 106 -10.91 5.58 -13.13
CA LEU A 106 -9.50 5.58 -12.69
C LEU A 106 -8.81 6.90 -13.04
N ALA A 107 -9.11 7.51 -14.20
CA ALA A 107 -8.60 8.82 -14.58
C ALA A 107 -9.10 9.93 -13.64
N GLU A 108 -10.41 9.93 -13.31
CA GLU A 108 -10.99 10.86 -12.34
C GLU A 108 -10.33 10.73 -10.95
N ARG A 109 -10.09 9.49 -10.51
CA ARG A 109 -9.38 9.23 -9.26
C ARG A 109 -7.93 9.73 -9.31
N ALA A 110 -7.21 9.50 -10.40
CA ALA A 110 -5.84 10.00 -10.61
C ALA A 110 -5.79 11.54 -10.59
N ALA A 111 -6.79 12.21 -11.15
CA ALA A 111 -6.90 13.66 -11.14
C ALA A 111 -7.28 14.26 -9.77
N GLY A 112 -7.55 13.42 -8.75
CA GLY A 112 -8.01 13.87 -7.44
C GLY A 112 -9.46 14.34 -7.39
N SER A 113 -10.22 14.17 -8.48
CA SER A 113 -11.62 14.62 -8.60
C SER A 113 -12.61 13.66 -7.93
N GLY A 114 -12.17 12.44 -7.58
CA GLY A 114 -12.99 11.38 -7.00
C GLY A 114 -12.79 11.13 -5.51
N ALA A 115 -12.08 11.98 -4.79
CA ALA A 115 -11.88 11.83 -3.36
C ALA A 115 -13.16 12.13 -2.59
N VAL A 116 -13.99 11.10 -2.38
CA VAL A 116 -15.03 11.14 -1.35
C VAL A 116 -14.29 11.07 0.00
N ALA A 117 -14.34 12.17 0.73
CA ALA A 117 -13.77 12.26 2.07
C ALA A 117 -14.30 11.09 2.93
N GLY A 118 -13.42 10.18 3.35
CA GLY A 118 -13.74 9.07 4.26
C GLY A 118 -13.72 7.67 3.69
N THR A 119 -13.44 7.46 2.40
CA THR A 119 -13.24 6.12 1.83
C THR A 119 -11.76 5.95 1.48
N ASP A 120 -11.12 5.06 2.22
CA ASP A 120 -9.79 4.47 2.05
C ASP A 120 -8.85 5.21 1.08
N ASP A 121 -8.03 6.09 1.68
CA ASP A 121 -6.83 6.69 1.10
C ASP A 121 -5.71 5.61 0.92
N ASP A 122 -6.12 4.40 0.57
CA ASP A 122 -5.21 3.29 0.32
C ASP A 122 -4.69 3.39 -1.12
N PRO A 123 -3.42 3.76 -1.33
CA PRO A 123 -2.82 3.89 -2.67
C PRO A 123 -2.94 2.58 -3.48
N HIS A 124 -3.05 1.44 -2.78
CA HIS A 124 -3.15 0.13 -3.42
C HIS A 124 -4.48 -0.07 -4.15
N VAL A 125 -5.55 0.64 -3.75
CA VAL A 125 -6.88 0.51 -4.39
C VAL A 125 -6.81 0.92 -5.86
N PHE A 126 -5.97 1.89 -6.23
CA PHE A 126 -5.78 2.29 -7.61
C PHE A 126 -5.06 1.19 -8.42
N HIS A 127 -3.92 0.71 -7.93
CA HIS A 127 -3.16 -0.36 -8.60
C HIS A 127 -3.95 -1.67 -8.64
N LEU A 128 -4.64 -2.02 -7.55
CA LEU A 128 -5.52 -3.18 -7.53
C LEU A 128 -6.61 -3.08 -8.60
N ALA A 129 -7.24 -1.93 -8.78
CA ALA A 129 -8.29 -1.75 -9.77
C ALA A 129 -7.76 -1.88 -11.22
N LEU A 130 -6.50 -1.50 -11.48
CA LEU A 130 -5.85 -1.73 -12.77
C LEU A 130 -5.57 -3.21 -13.03
N LEU A 131 -5.24 -3.99 -12.00
CA LEU A 131 -4.80 -5.38 -12.15
C LEU A 131 -5.93 -6.39 -11.99
N ALA A 132 -6.96 -6.09 -11.20
CA ALA A 132 -8.02 -7.01 -10.79
C ALA A 132 -8.71 -7.75 -11.93
N PRO A 133 -8.97 -7.17 -13.12
CA PRO A 133 -9.62 -7.90 -14.21
C PRO A 133 -8.86 -9.14 -14.69
N ALA A 134 -7.52 -9.16 -14.58
CA ALA A 134 -6.70 -10.29 -15.01
C ALA A 134 -6.03 -11.03 -13.85
N ALA A 135 -6.05 -10.46 -12.63
CA ALA A 135 -5.40 -11.06 -11.47
C ALA A 135 -6.16 -12.28 -10.97
N THR A 136 -5.45 -13.35 -10.69
CA THR A 136 -5.97 -14.51 -9.99
C THR A 136 -6.08 -14.25 -8.48
N THR A 137 -6.79 -15.12 -7.77
CA THR A 137 -6.85 -15.07 -6.30
C THR A 137 -5.44 -15.18 -5.67
N TRP A 138 -4.54 -15.93 -6.31
CA TRP A 138 -3.16 -16.08 -5.82
C TRP A 138 -2.31 -14.84 -6.07
N ASP A 139 -2.48 -14.17 -7.22
CA ASP A 139 -1.81 -12.89 -7.49
C ASP A 139 -2.16 -11.87 -6.39
N ILE A 140 -3.43 -11.73 -6.07
CA ILE A 140 -3.90 -10.81 -5.02
C ILE A 140 -3.38 -11.21 -3.64
N ARG A 141 -3.34 -12.50 -3.32
CA ARG A 141 -2.79 -13.00 -2.05
C ARG A 141 -1.30 -12.68 -1.88
N VAL A 142 -0.54 -12.71 -2.96
CA VAL A 142 0.90 -12.39 -2.94
C VAL A 142 1.14 -10.88 -2.98
N LEU A 143 0.43 -10.16 -3.86
CA LEU A 143 0.65 -8.72 -4.05
C LEU A 143 0.16 -7.88 -2.87
N THR A 144 -0.95 -8.25 -2.22
CA THR A 144 -1.52 -7.44 -1.12
C THR A 144 -0.53 -7.21 0.03
N PRO A 145 0.17 -8.22 0.58
CA PRO A 145 1.21 -8.00 1.58
C PRO A 145 2.38 -7.16 1.08
N LEU A 146 2.81 -7.35 -0.18
CA LEU A 146 3.90 -6.58 -0.79
C LEU A 146 3.54 -5.10 -0.95
N TRP A 147 2.32 -4.79 -1.37
CA TRP A 147 1.83 -3.41 -1.45
C TRP A 147 1.83 -2.75 -0.07
N ARG A 148 1.24 -3.41 0.93
CA ARG A 148 1.17 -2.89 2.30
C ARG A 148 2.54 -2.67 2.94
N ALA A 149 3.46 -3.60 2.73
CA ALA A 149 4.84 -3.43 3.18
C ALA A 149 5.53 -2.27 2.43
N GLY A 150 5.37 -2.19 1.11
CA GLY A 150 5.93 -1.14 0.26
C GLY A 150 5.40 0.26 0.58
N GLU A 151 4.11 0.39 0.90
CA GLU A 151 3.48 1.68 1.26
C GLU A 151 4.23 2.43 2.35
N ARG A 152 4.70 1.69 3.36
CA ARG A 152 5.44 2.26 4.48
C ARG A 152 6.70 2.99 4.03
N TYR A 153 7.44 2.42 3.09
CA TYR A 153 8.63 3.04 2.51
C TYR A 153 8.27 4.27 1.67
N VAL A 154 7.21 4.15 0.90
CA VAL A 154 6.70 5.24 0.04
C VAL A 154 6.24 6.42 0.90
N ARG A 155 5.45 6.20 1.94
CA ARG A 155 4.99 7.27 2.85
C ARG A 155 6.14 7.99 3.54
N ILE A 156 7.18 7.29 3.96
CA ILE A 156 8.38 7.90 4.53
C ILE A 156 9.12 8.72 3.47
N GLY A 157 9.25 8.19 2.24
CA GLY A 157 9.85 8.88 1.12
C GLY A 157 9.14 10.19 0.77
N PHE A 158 7.84 10.13 0.63
CA PHE A 158 7.03 11.33 0.37
C PHE A 158 6.91 12.25 1.59
N GLY A 159 6.92 11.73 2.83
CA GLY A 159 6.88 12.50 4.06
C GLY A 159 8.13 13.35 4.30
N ARG A 160 9.29 12.89 3.88
CA ARG A 160 10.54 13.69 3.92
C ARG A 160 10.55 14.84 2.89
N THR A 161 9.77 14.73 1.84
CA THR A 161 9.59 15.82 0.84
C THR A 161 8.42 16.75 1.18
N GLY A 162 7.77 16.56 2.35
CA GLY A 162 6.71 17.38 2.95
C GLY A 162 5.30 16.88 2.64
N PRO A 163 4.39 16.86 3.66
CA PRO A 163 2.98 16.60 3.45
C PRO A 163 2.36 17.85 2.83
N GLY A 164 2.34 17.90 1.54
CA GLY A 164 1.68 19.00 0.84
C GLY A 164 0.90 18.47 -0.34
N PRO A 165 0.01 19.31 -0.90
CA PRO A 165 -0.71 18.98 -2.14
C PRO A 165 0.21 18.61 -3.31
N ALA A 166 1.54 18.78 -3.17
CA ALA A 166 2.54 18.40 -4.17
C ALA A 166 2.83 16.89 -4.24
N GLY A 167 2.75 16.15 -3.11
CA GLY A 167 2.88 14.68 -3.10
C GLY A 167 1.73 14.02 -3.84
N HIS A 168 0.51 14.35 -3.46
CA HIS A 168 -0.70 13.85 -4.12
C HIS A 168 -0.78 14.21 -5.61
N ARG A 169 -0.27 15.41 -6.02
CA ARG A 169 -0.22 15.80 -7.44
C ARG A 169 0.82 15.02 -8.24
N ARG A 170 1.93 14.59 -7.63
CA ARG A 170 2.93 13.76 -8.30
C ARG A 170 2.44 12.34 -8.52
N ASP A 171 1.74 11.77 -7.54
CA ASP A 171 1.08 10.47 -7.70
C ASP A 171 -0.04 10.54 -8.73
N GLY A 172 -0.84 11.60 -8.72
CA GLY A 172 -1.89 11.82 -9.71
C GLY A 172 -1.38 11.88 -11.14
N ALA A 173 -0.26 12.57 -11.39
CA ALA A 173 0.36 12.61 -12.73
C ALA A 173 0.82 11.22 -13.17
N ALA A 174 1.46 10.47 -12.30
CA ALA A 174 1.92 9.13 -12.59
C ALA A 174 0.79 8.13 -12.79
N HIS A 175 -0.24 8.21 -11.98
CA HIS A 175 -1.45 7.41 -12.18
C HIS A 175 -2.15 7.77 -13.50
N GLY A 176 -2.15 9.05 -13.90
CA GLY A 176 -2.62 9.49 -15.21
C GLY A 176 -1.84 8.88 -16.37
N GLU A 177 -0.51 8.80 -16.26
CA GLU A 177 0.34 8.12 -17.24
C GLU A 177 0.02 6.62 -17.34
N LEU A 178 -0.23 5.95 -16.21
CA LEU A 178 -0.67 4.55 -16.21
C LEU A 178 -2.01 4.37 -16.92
N VAL A 179 -3.02 5.19 -16.59
CA VAL A 179 -4.33 5.11 -17.29
C VAL A 179 -4.18 5.37 -18.78
N ALA A 180 -3.35 6.33 -19.18
CA ALA A 180 -3.08 6.60 -20.58
C ALA A 180 -2.45 5.39 -21.30
N ALA A 181 -1.51 4.69 -20.64
CA ALA A 181 -0.93 3.46 -21.17
C ALA A 181 -1.99 2.35 -21.32
N PHE A 182 -2.85 2.15 -20.32
CA PHE A 182 -3.94 1.16 -20.39
C PHE A 182 -4.94 1.45 -21.52
N ARG A 183 -5.19 2.72 -21.85
CA ARG A 183 -6.05 3.12 -22.97
C ARG A 183 -5.47 2.75 -24.33
N THR A 184 -4.16 2.55 -24.45
CA THR A 184 -3.56 2.07 -25.71
C THR A 184 -3.97 0.65 -26.08
N ARG A 185 -4.43 -0.14 -25.09
CA ARG A 185 -4.73 -1.58 -25.26
C ARG A 185 -3.55 -2.39 -25.77
N ASP A 186 -2.34 -1.86 -25.66
CA ASP A 186 -1.10 -2.54 -26.05
C ASP A 186 -0.40 -3.13 -24.83
N PRO A 187 -0.36 -4.47 -24.69
CA PRO A 187 0.26 -5.16 -23.56
C PRO A 187 1.70 -4.74 -23.29
N ALA A 188 2.50 -4.51 -24.35
CA ALA A 188 3.90 -4.14 -24.20
C ALA A 188 4.05 -2.71 -23.64
N THR A 189 3.26 -1.77 -24.14
CA THR A 189 3.21 -0.39 -23.61
C THR A 189 2.79 -0.36 -22.15
N VAL A 190 1.79 -1.14 -21.78
CA VAL A 190 1.28 -1.23 -20.41
C VAL A 190 2.30 -1.83 -19.46
N SER A 191 2.91 -2.97 -19.83
CA SER A 191 3.99 -3.60 -19.05
C SER A 191 5.11 -2.61 -18.76
N ALA A 192 5.62 -1.94 -19.80
CA ALA A 192 6.68 -0.94 -19.68
C ALA A 192 6.28 0.28 -18.83
N ALA A 193 5.00 0.69 -18.85
CA ALA A 193 4.51 1.77 -18.03
C ALA A 193 4.50 1.38 -16.54
N VAL A 194 4.05 0.17 -16.20
CA VAL A 194 4.06 -0.35 -14.84
C VAL A 194 5.49 -0.52 -14.31
N GLU A 195 6.42 -1.03 -15.12
CA GLU A 195 7.84 -1.14 -14.75
C GLU A 195 8.46 0.22 -14.42
N ARG A 196 8.17 1.25 -15.23
CA ARG A 196 8.64 2.61 -14.96
C ARG A 196 8.04 3.20 -13.69
N ASP A 197 6.78 2.96 -13.42
CA ASP A 197 6.11 3.41 -12.19
C ASP A 197 6.72 2.77 -10.95
N LEU A 198 6.95 1.45 -10.98
CA LEU A 198 7.62 0.71 -9.92
C LEU A 198 9.05 1.23 -9.68
N ALA A 199 9.85 1.37 -10.73
CA ALA A 199 11.23 1.86 -10.63
C ALA A 199 11.29 3.30 -10.07
N ARG A 200 10.36 4.17 -10.46
CA ARG A 200 10.26 5.52 -9.93
C ARG A 200 9.92 5.51 -8.44
N THR A 201 8.94 4.72 -8.04
CA THR A 201 8.48 4.65 -6.65
C THR A 201 9.55 4.01 -5.76
N GLU A 202 10.22 2.96 -6.22
CA GLU A 202 11.38 2.38 -5.54
C GLU A 202 12.49 3.41 -5.30
N LYS A 203 12.85 4.17 -6.33
CA LYS A 203 13.87 5.22 -6.21
C LYS A 203 13.52 6.28 -5.17
N ILE A 204 12.24 6.70 -5.11
CA ILE A 204 11.77 7.64 -4.09
C ILE A 204 11.87 7.04 -2.70
N ALA A 205 11.45 5.80 -2.54
CA ALA A 205 11.51 5.09 -1.27
C ALA A 205 12.96 4.85 -0.80
N LEU A 206 13.88 4.49 -1.70
CA LEU A 206 15.30 4.32 -1.42
C LEU A 206 15.94 5.63 -0.96
N ALA A 207 15.66 6.75 -1.63
CA ALA A 207 16.19 8.06 -1.26
C ALA A 207 15.73 8.54 0.12
N ALA A 208 14.68 7.98 0.66
CA ALA A 208 14.18 8.29 2.00
C ALA A 208 14.87 7.53 3.12
N LEU A 209 15.50 6.41 2.80
CA LEU A 209 16.20 5.55 3.76
C LEU A 209 17.72 5.83 3.83
N THR A 210 18.24 6.61 2.90
CA THR A 210 19.64 7.08 2.85
C THR A 210 19.75 8.53 3.31
#